data_e0560955ff577fd4be9100d4383d428f
#
_entry.id   e0560955ff577fd4be9100d4383d428f
#
_cell.length_a   1.000
_cell.length_b   1.000
_cell.length_c   1.000
_cell.angle_alpha   90.00
_cell.angle_beta   90.00
_cell.angle_gamma   90.00
#
_symmetry.space_group_name_H-M   'P 1'
#
loop_
_entity.id
_entity.type
_entity.pdbx_description
1 polymer ?
#
loop_
_entity_poly.entity_id
_entity_poly.type
_entity_poly.pdbx_seq_one_letter_code
_entity_poly.pdbx_strand_id
1 'polypeptide(L)'
;IMNGYFAVQLDRSSCNVVKKRATFPNIVSDHITLAYKPTKKIYNKFIKLVGKNVGAAITQYRANNNIDAFWVKDMFLTDTDTKIKRVNPGSAHITLSLKDGFKPGDANSMFKKPKIKKDVIGYVEGKINYIKLN
;
A
#
# COMPACT_ATOMS: atom_id res chain seq x y z
N ILE A 1 15.26 -14.21 -5.62
CA ILE A 1 13.94 -13.69 -5.22
C ILE A 1 13.64 -14.16 -3.81
N MET A 2 13.33 -13.24 -2.97
CA MET A 2 12.96 -13.51 -1.58
C MET A 2 11.47 -13.82 -1.49
N ASN A 3 11.09 -14.82 -0.69
CA ASN A 3 9.69 -15.23 -0.54
C ASN A 3 9.00 -14.44 0.57
N GLY A 4 8.76 -13.20 0.29
CA GLY A 4 8.11 -12.25 1.19
C GLY A 4 7.90 -10.92 0.51
N TYR A 5 7.45 -9.94 1.26
CA TYR A 5 7.29 -8.59 0.73
C TYR A 5 7.45 -7.53 1.82
N PHE A 6 7.91 -6.36 1.39
CA PHE A 6 7.93 -5.17 2.24
C PHE A 6 6.64 -4.39 2.05
N ALA A 7 6.09 -3.92 3.14
CA ALA A 7 4.89 -3.10 3.13
C ALA A 7 4.94 -2.07 4.24
N VAL A 8 4.23 -0.97 4.04
CA VAL A 8 3.85 -0.08 5.13
C VAL A 8 2.62 -0.69 5.78
N GLN A 9 2.76 -1.17 7.00
CA GLN A 9 1.62 -1.62 7.80
C GLN A 9 1.02 -0.40 8.49
N LEU A 10 -0.21 -0.08 8.14
CA LEU A 10 -0.90 1.09 8.67
C LEU A 10 -1.17 0.92 10.16
N ASP A 11 -1.03 2.01 10.91
CA ASP A 11 -1.44 2.02 12.30
C ASP A 11 -2.97 1.88 12.43
N ARG A 12 -3.44 1.60 13.66
CA ARG A 12 -4.86 1.33 13.90
C ARG A 12 -5.75 2.50 13.49
N SER A 13 -5.35 3.72 13.80
CA SER A 13 -6.17 4.90 13.45
C SER A 13 -6.28 5.09 11.96
N SER A 14 -5.21 4.88 11.22
CA SER A 14 -5.19 4.93 9.75
C SER A 14 -6.04 3.82 9.13
N CYS A 15 -5.93 2.58 9.62
CA CYS A 15 -6.80 1.48 9.20
C CYS A 15 -8.28 1.84 9.41
N ASN A 16 -8.63 2.38 10.56
CA ASN A 16 -10.01 2.74 10.89
C ASN A 16 -10.55 3.85 9.98
N VAL A 17 -9.72 4.78 9.58
CA VAL A 17 -10.12 5.86 8.66
C VAL A 17 -10.38 5.30 7.27
N VAL A 18 -9.44 4.55 6.70
CA VAL A 18 -9.55 4.08 5.31
C VAL A 18 -10.64 3.03 5.13
N LYS A 19 -10.84 2.13 6.10
CA LYS A 19 -11.86 1.07 5.99
C LYS A 19 -13.28 1.59 5.93
N LYS A 20 -13.54 2.82 6.39
CA LYS A 20 -14.88 3.45 6.28
C LYS A 20 -15.32 3.60 4.83
N ARG A 21 -14.39 3.67 3.90
CA ARG A 21 -14.69 3.79 2.47
C ARG A 21 -14.91 2.44 1.80
N ALA A 22 -14.55 1.34 2.45
CA ALA A 22 -14.68 -0.02 1.91
C ALA A 22 -16.16 -0.36 1.63
N THR A 23 -16.44 -0.95 0.46
CA THR A 23 -17.81 -1.27 0.03
C THR A 23 -18.06 -2.77 -0.13
N PHE A 24 -17.03 -3.59 -0.10
CA PHE A 24 -17.15 -5.04 -0.26
C PHE A 24 -16.99 -5.77 1.08
N PRO A 25 -17.46 -7.04 1.20
CA PRO A 25 -17.57 -7.70 2.49
C PRO A 25 -16.25 -8.08 3.17
N ASN A 26 -15.19 -8.33 2.38
CA ASN A 26 -13.91 -8.77 2.95
C ASN A 26 -12.96 -7.58 3.08
N ILE A 27 -12.79 -7.10 4.30
CA ILE A 27 -11.98 -5.91 4.59
C ILE A 27 -10.51 -6.28 4.64
N VAL A 28 -9.67 -5.51 3.95
CA VAL A 28 -8.21 -5.53 4.03
C VAL A 28 -7.72 -4.26 4.74
N SER A 29 -7.66 -3.13 4.07
CA SER A 29 -7.48 -1.78 4.64
C SER A 29 -6.31 -1.62 5.62
N ASP A 30 -5.20 -2.33 5.44
CA ASP A 30 -4.17 -2.41 6.48
C ASP A 30 -2.73 -2.19 5.98
N HIS A 31 -2.48 -2.09 4.68
CA HIS A 31 -1.10 -1.93 4.21
C HIS A 31 -0.97 -1.29 2.83
N ILE A 32 0.25 -0.80 2.56
CA ILE A 32 0.70 -0.35 1.25
C ILE A 32 1.90 -1.22 0.86
N THR A 33 1.79 -2.01 -0.20
CA THR A 33 2.91 -2.84 -0.67
C THR A 33 4.00 -1.98 -1.29
N LEU A 34 5.23 -2.19 -0.87
CA LEU A 34 6.42 -1.50 -1.38
C LEU A 34 7.23 -2.36 -2.35
N ALA A 35 7.44 -3.62 -2.02
CA ALA A 35 8.24 -4.55 -2.82
C ALA A 35 7.78 -5.98 -2.58
N TYR A 36 7.13 -6.58 -3.57
CA TYR A 36 6.62 -7.95 -3.51
C TYR A 36 7.66 -8.90 -4.12
N LYS A 37 8.03 -9.96 -3.38
CA LYS A 37 9.06 -10.93 -3.77
C LYS A 37 10.31 -10.24 -4.33
N PRO A 38 10.98 -9.41 -3.51
CA PRO A 38 12.09 -8.58 -3.98
C PRO A 38 13.29 -9.43 -4.39
N THR A 39 14.07 -8.90 -5.32
CA THR A 39 15.44 -9.39 -5.55
C THR A 39 16.29 -9.13 -4.31
N LYS A 40 17.43 -9.82 -4.18
CA LYS A 40 18.34 -9.60 -3.05
C LYS A 40 18.78 -8.14 -2.93
N LYS A 41 19.05 -7.48 -4.05
CA LYS A 41 19.43 -6.05 -4.09
C LYS A 41 18.33 -5.16 -3.47
N ILE A 42 17.09 -5.36 -3.87
CA ILE A 42 15.95 -4.61 -3.34
C ILE A 42 15.71 -4.97 -1.87
N TYR A 43 15.80 -6.24 -1.53
CA TYR A 43 15.69 -6.69 -0.13
C TYR A 43 16.70 -5.97 0.76
N ASN A 44 17.97 -5.94 0.37
CA ASN A 44 19.03 -5.29 1.15
C ASN A 44 18.78 -3.79 1.33
N LYS A 45 18.16 -3.15 0.35
CA LYS A 45 17.77 -1.74 0.42
C LYS A 45 16.66 -1.50 1.44
N PHE A 46 15.59 -2.29 1.39
CA PHE A 46 14.41 -2.08 2.23
C PHE A 46 14.56 -2.63 3.65
N ILE A 47 15.38 -3.67 3.85
CA ILE A 47 15.52 -4.26 5.19
C ILE A 47 16.08 -3.26 6.21
N LYS A 48 16.85 -2.30 5.76
CA LYS A 48 17.38 -1.20 6.59
C LYS A 48 16.29 -0.23 7.06
N LEU A 49 15.14 -0.24 6.38
CA LEU A 49 14.03 0.67 6.67
C LEU A 49 12.95 0.03 7.55
N VAL A 50 13.06 -1.27 7.85
CA VAL A 50 12.10 -1.97 8.71
C VAL A 50 12.02 -1.29 10.08
N GLY A 51 10.79 -1.03 10.53
CA GLY A 51 10.52 -0.32 11.77
C GLY A 51 10.43 1.21 11.63
N LYS A 52 10.81 1.76 10.48
CA LYS A 52 10.69 3.20 10.22
C LYS A 52 9.24 3.61 10.01
N ASN A 53 8.89 4.78 10.54
CA ASN A 53 7.57 5.38 10.35
C ASN A 53 7.45 6.02 8.98
N VAL A 54 6.31 5.81 8.34
CA VAL A 54 5.98 6.33 7.01
C VAL A 54 4.69 7.11 7.08
N GLY A 55 4.69 8.30 6.46
CA GLY A 55 3.48 9.03 6.12
C GLY A 55 3.17 8.86 4.64
N ALA A 56 1.90 8.76 4.29
CA ALA A 56 1.46 8.59 2.92
C ALA A 56 0.25 9.46 2.60
N ALA A 57 0.29 10.10 1.43
CA ALA A 57 -0.80 10.93 0.92
C ALA A 57 -1.72 10.11 0.02
N ILE A 58 -3.01 10.16 0.29
CA ILE A 58 -4.06 9.48 -0.47
C ILE A 58 -4.73 10.48 -1.41
N THR A 59 -4.99 10.07 -2.66
CA THR A 59 -5.55 11.00 -3.65
C THR A 59 -6.86 10.55 -4.28
N GLN A 60 -7.09 9.28 -4.44
CA GLN A 60 -8.24 8.82 -5.23
C GLN A 60 -8.74 7.47 -4.76
N TYR A 61 -10.06 7.38 -4.56
CA TYR A 61 -10.75 6.11 -4.44
C TYR A 61 -10.96 5.49 -5.83
N ARG A 62 -10.68 4.21 -5.96
CA ARG A 62 -10.95 3.42 -7.16
C ARG A 62 -11.66 2.13 -6.82
N ALA A 63 -12.56 1.74 -7.70
CA ALA A 63 -13.28 0.48 -7.57
C ALA A 63 -13.57 -0.12 -8.96
N ASN A 64 -13.61 -1.43 -9.00
CA ASN A 64 -14.28 -2.19 -10.04
C ASN A 64 -15.43 -2.97 -9.40
N ASN A 65 -15.98 -3.97 -10.09
CA ASN A 65 -17.11 -4.75 -9.57
C ASN A 65 -16.74 -5.64 -8.37
N ASN A 66 -15.46 -5.84 -8.08
CA ASN A 66 -14.99 -6.87 -7.16
C ASN A 66 -14.07 -6.36 -6.05
N ILE A 67 -13.42 -5.24 -6.25
CA ILE A 67 -12.35 -4.72 -5.40
C ILE A 67 -12.43 -3.21 -5.34
N ASP A 68 -12.13 -2.63 -4.18
CA ASP A 68 -11.89 -1.20 -4.06
C ASP A 68 -10.58 -0.90 -3.34
N ALA A 69 -10.03 0.28 -3.63
CA ALA A 69 -8.73 0.70 -3.15
C ALA A 69 -8.61 2.23 -3.16
N PHE A 70 -7.71 2.74 -2.32
CA PHE A 70 -7.22 4.10 -2.42
C PHE A 70 -5.89 4.16 -3.16
N TRP A 71 -5.71 5.18 -3.98
CA TRP A 71 -4.45 5.51 -4.60
C TRP A 71 -3.56 6.28 -3.64
N VAL A 72 -2.31 5.86 -3.54
CA VAL A 72 -1.28 6.55 -2.76
C VAL A 72 -0.40 7.36 -3.71
N LYS A 73 -0.34 8.66 -3.50
CA LYS A 73 0.44 9.58 -4.33
C LYS A 73 1.91 9.61 -3.92
N ASP A 74 2.16 9.93 -2.66
CA ASP A 74 3.49 10.11 -2.11
C ASP A 74 3.62 9.40 -0.77
N MET A 75 4.81 8.84 -0.52
CA MET A 75 5.20 8.26 0.74
C MET A 75 6.54 8.81 1.17
N PHE A 76 6.72 9.02 2.46
CA PHE A 76 7.97 9.54 3.02
C PHE A 76 8.22 9.01 4.42
N LEU A 77 9.50 8.84 4.74
CA LEU A 77 9.92 8.55 6.11
C LEU A 77 9.67 9.79 6.95
N THR A 78 8.95 9.66 8.07
CA THR A 78 8.53 10.83 8.86
C THR A 78 9.66 11.48 9.64
N ASP A 79 10.71 10.74 9.97
CA ASP A 79 11.86 11.26 10.72
C ASP A 79 12.80 12.12 9.88
N THR A 80 12.91 11.83 8.57
CA THR A 80 13.87 12.50 7.68
C THR A 80 13.23 13.21 6.49
N ASP A 81 11.92 13.10 6.31
CA ASP A 81 11.19 13.51 5.10
C ASP A 81 11.70 12.87 3.80
N THR A 82 12.43 11.77 3.91
CA THR A 82 12.95 11.06 2.74
C THR A 82 11.82 10.38 1.99
N LYS A 83 11.68 10.70 0.71
CA LYS A 83 10.67 10.08 -0.15
C LYS A 83 11.01 8.61 -0.39
N ILE A 84 10.01 7.75 -0.31
CA ILE A 84 10.11 6.34 -0.68
C ILE A 84 9.11 6.02 -1.78
N LYS A 85 9.42 4.98 -2.57
CA LYS A 85 8.58 4.57 -3.70
C LYS A 85 8.39 3.05 -3.72
N ARG A 86 7.24 2.62 -4.18
CA ARG A 86 6.99 1.24 -4.56
C ARG A 86 7.92 0.87 -5.73
N VAL A 87 8.55 -0.30 -5.65
CA VAL A 87 9.47 -0.79 -6.69
C VAL A 87 8.83 -1.80 -7.66
N ASN A 88 7.69 -2.38 -7.32
CA ASN A 88 6.94 -3.23 -8.24
C ASN A 88 6.24 -2.38 -9.30
N PRO A 89 5.95 -2.96 -10.48
CA PRO A 89 5.14 -2.27 -11.48
C PRO A 89 3.79 -1.81 -10.93
N GLY A 90 3.31 -0.68 -11.43
CA GLY A 90 2.07 -0.06 -10.97
C GLY A 90 2.28 0.94 -9.85
N SER A 91 1.21 1.62 -9.49
CA SER A 91 1.24 2.67 -8.47
C SER A 91 0.94 2.12 -7.08
N ALA A 92 1.53 2.75 -6.08
CA ALA A 92 1.22 2.44 -4.69
C ALA A 92 -0.27 2.68 -4.40
N HIS A 93 -0.86 1.78 -3.63
CA HIS A 93 -2.28 1.81 -3.28
C HIS A 93 -2.53 1.07 -1.97
N ILE A 94 -3.70 1.32 -1.39
CA ILE A 94 -4.22 0.59 -0.25
C ILE A 94 -5.44 -0.18 -0.73
N THR A 95 -5.35 -1.50 -0.80
CA THR A 95 -6.54 -2.33 -1.06
C THR A 95 -7.47 -2.24 0.15
N LEU A 96 -8.71 -1.84 -0.07
CA LEU A 96 -9.68 -1.63 1.01
C LEU A 96 -10.51 -2.86 1.28
N SER A 97 -11.17 -3.40 0.26
CA SER A 97 -12.06 -4.55 0.42
C SER A 97 -12.22 -5.36 -0.86
N LEU A 98 -12.71 -6.58 -0.69
CA LEU A 98 -12.82 -7.57 -1.76
C LEU A 98 -14.16 -8.32 -1.67
N LYS A 99 -14.69 -8.73 -2.81
CA LYS A 99 -15.69 -9.79 -2.87
C LYS A 99 -15.03 -11.15 -2.63
N ASP A 100 -15.86 -12.14 -2.24
CA ASP A 100 -15.42 -13.52 -2.10
C ASP A 100 -14.75 -14.03 -3.39
N GLY A 101 -13.66 -14.77 -3.23
CA GLY A 101 -12.91 -15.34 -4.34
C GLY A 101 -11.84 -14.42 -4.95
N PHE A 102 -11.73 -13.19 -4.49
CA PHE A 102 -10.71 -12.24 -4.95
C PHE A 102 -9.61 -12.06 -3.90
N LYS A 103 -8.41 -11.69 -4.38
CA LYS A 103 -7.20 -11.49 -3.56
C LYS A 103 -6.77 -10.03 -3.59
N PRO A 104 -6.08 -9.53 -2.55
CA PRO A 104 -5.58 -8.15 -2.54
C PRO A 104 -4.73 -7.79 -3.76
N GLY A 105 -3.92 -8.73 -4.26
CA GLY A 105 -3.10 -8.53 -5.45
C GLY A 105 -3.90 -8.28 -6.74
N ASP A 106 -5.17 -8.66 -6.78
CA ASP A 106 -6.02 -8.40 -7.94
C ASP A 106 -6.29 -6.89 -8.14
N ALA A 107 -6.09 -6.08 -7.11
CA ALA A 107 -6.17 -4.63 -7.21
C ALA A 107 -5.08 -4.02 -8.09
N ASN A 108 -3.95 -4.69 -8.28
CA ASN A 108 -2.83 -4.16 -9.05
C ASN A 108 -3.21 -3.74 -10.46
N SER A 109 -4.15 -4.45 -11.10
CA SER A 109 -4.61 -4.12 -12.45
C SER A 109 -5.25 -2.75 -12.57
N MET A 110 -5.83 -2.21 -11.50
CA MET A 110 -6.45 -0.88 -11.48
C MET A 110 -5.42 0.25 -11.44
N PHE A 111 -4.15 -0.06 -11.17
CA PHE A 111 -3.10 0.93 -10.91
C PHE A 111 -1.91 0.83 -11.89
N LYS A 112 -2.08 0.09 -12.99
CA LYS A 112 -1.01 -0.09 -13.99
C LYS A 112 -0.72 1.17 -14.81
N LYS A 113 -1.76 1.95 -15.12
CA LYS A 113 -1.65 3.18 -15.93
C LYS A 113 -2.38 4.30 -15.20
N PRO A 114 -1.72 4.98 -14.30
CA PRO A 114 -2.38 5.96 -13.47
C PRO A 114 -2.65 7.28 -14.18
N LYS A 115 -3.92 7.69 -14.13
CA LYS A 115 -4.25 9.11 -14.12
C LYS A 115 -4.33 9.54 -12.67
N ILE A 116 -3.23 10.04 -12.13
CA ILE A 116 -3.17 10.46 -10.74
C ILE A 116 -3.87 11.83 -10.62
N LYS A 117 -4.93 11.87 -9.83
CA LYS A 117 -5.46 13.16 -9.37
C LYS A 117 -4.42 13.77 -8.43
N LYS A 118 -4.15 15.07 -8.61
CA LYS A 118 -3.16 15.80 -7.82
C LYS A 118 -3.65 16.12 -6.41
N ASP A 119 -4.97 16.19 -6.21
CA ASP A 119 -5.56 16.60 -4.95
C ASP A 119 -5.45 15.50 -3.90
N VAL A 120 -4.78 15.82 -2.80
CA VAL A 120 -4.70 14.94 -1.65
C VAL A 120 -6.02 15.01 -0.88
N ILE A 121 -6.63 13.85 -0.62
CA ILE A 121 -7.87 13.76 0.16
C ILE A 121 -7.65 13.30 1.59
N GLY A 122 -6.46 12.86 1.94
CA GLY A 122 -6.13 12.43 3.29
C GLY A 122 -4.70 11.93 3.42
N TYR A 123 -4.33 11.66 4.67
CA TYR A 123 -3.02 11.11 5.03
C TYR A 123 -3.20 9.89 5.91
N VAL A 124 -2.30 8.94 5.77
CA VAL A 124 -2.21 7.75 6.61
C VAL A 124 -0.78 7.59 7.11
N GLU A 125 -0.64 6.84 8.20
CA GLU A 125 0.65 6.54 8.80
C GLU A 125 0.78 5.07 9.10
N GLY A 126 2.03 4.58 9.08
CA GLY A 126 2.33 3.20 9.41
C GLY A 126 3.83 2.98 9.56
N LYS A 127 4.21 1.71 9.66
CA LYS A 127 5.62 1.30 9.76
C LYS A 127 5.95 0.32 8.65
N ILE A 128 7.18 0.41 8.15
CA ILE A 128 7.71 -0.56 7.21
C ILE A 128 7.97 -1.88 7.94
N ASN A 129 7.43 -2.96 7.37
CA ASN A 129 7.67 -4.32 7.84
C ASN A 129 7.98 -5.24 6.65
N TYR A 130 8.64 -6.34 6.96
CA TYR A 130 8.82 -7.45 6.02
C TYR A 130 7.91 -8.59 6.42
N ILE A 131 7.05 -9.03 5.49
CA ILE A 131 6.09 -10.10 5.70
C ILE A 131 6.52 -11.31 4.89
N LYS A 132 6.81 -12.42 5.58
CA LYS A 132 7.15 -13.69 4.93
C LYS A 132 5.90 -14.33 4.33
N LEU A 133 6.04 -14.88 3.13
CA LEU A 133 5.03 -15.73 2.51
C LEU A 133 5.29 -17.20 2.85
N ASN A 134 4.25 -17.94 2.98
CA ASN A 134 4.35 -19.38 3.25
C ASN A 134 4.55 -20.19 1.95
#